data_6b267c6e041f81975156aa3e6af18605
#
_entry.id   6b267c6e041f81975156aa3e6af18605
#
_cell.length_a   1.000
_cell.length_b   1.000
_cell.length_c   1.000
_cell.angle_alpha   90.00
_cell.angle_beta   90.00
_cell.angle_gamma   90.00
#
_symmetry.space_group_name_H-M   'P 1'
#
loop_
_entity.id
_entity.type
_entity.pdbx_description
1 polymer ?
#
loop_
_entity_poly.entity_id
_entity_poly.type
_entity_poly.pdbx_seq_one_letter_code
_entity_poly.pdbx_strand_id
1 'polypeptide(L)'
;MVSATVAQNMVAILGNLISFTLFFSPLPTFYKIINTNSVEGFQLHLYLATLLNSMLWVFYRMPFIHPDHILLLPVNVIGLLLQLLYLAIFFNFARHKQRKKLGIWVVMELMFMAIIVAITMLVLHETKTRSLVIGIICNIFNMVINISSLTGVMEMIRTKSVKHMSLAVSFTSFLNACVWTAYAILKHDIYSLINNGVGVISGLLQLLVYAYYC
;
A
#
# COMPACT_ATOMS: atom_id res chain seq x y z
N MET A 1 19.40 -19.07 17.25
CA MET A 1 18.89 -19.03 15.87
C MET A 1 17.41 -19.43 15.76
N VAL A 2 16.98 -20.56 16.32
CA VAL A 2 15.55 -21.01 16.26
C VAL A 2 14.59 -19.96 16.86
N SER A 3 14.94 -19.34 17.95
CA SER A 3 14.10 -18.31 18.60
C SER A 3 13.90 -17.04 17.74
N ALA A 4 14.93 -16.59 17.00
CA ALA A 4 14.83 -15.42 16.13
C ALA A 4 13.92 -15.69 14.92
N THR A 5 14.01 -16.87 14.29
CA THR A 5 13.14 -17.26 13.18
C THR A 5 11.68 -17.38 13.62
N VAL A 6 11.44 -17.93 14.82
CA VAL A 6 10.08 -18.01 15.37
C VAL A 6 9.50 -16.61 15.57
N ALA A 7 10.27 -15.68 16.18
CA ALA A 7 9.83 -14.30 16.36
C ALA A 7 9.52 -13.61 15.02
N GLN A 8 10.37 -13.77 13.99
CA GLN A 8 10.14 -13.25 12.64
C GLN A 8 8.83 -13.76 12.04
N ASN A 9 8.58 -15.07 12.15
CA ASN A 9 7.37 -15.68 11.59
C ASN A 9 6.11 -15.21 12.34
N MET A 10 6.16 -15.10 13.66
CA MET A 10 5.03 -14.59 14.46
C MET A 10 4.69 -13.13 14.10
N VAL A 11 5.70 -12.28 13.99
CA VAL A 11 5.49 -10.88 13.59
C VAL A 11 4.96 -10.78 12.15
N ALA A 12 5.45 -11.62 11.23
CA ALA A 12 4.94 -11.68 9.87
C ALA A 12 3.47 -12.12 9.81
N ILE A 13 3.08 -13.15 10.57
CA ILE A 13 1.68 -13.61 10.63
C ILE A 13 0.79 -12.50 11.19
N LEU A 14 1.19 -11.85 12.27
CA LEU A 14 0.44 -10.74 12.85
C LEU A 14 0.30 -9.58 11.86
N GLY A 15 1.39 -9.20 11.19
CA GLY A 15 1.38 -8.17 10.15
C GLY A 15 0.45 -8.51 8.99
N ASN A 16 0.46 -9.76 8.54
CA ASN A 16 -0.46 -10.22 7.50
C ASN A 16 -1.92 -10.09 7.92
N LEU A 17 -2.28 -10.50 9.14
CA LEU A 17 -3.66 -10.39 9.67
C LEU A 17 -4.12 -8.93 9.73
N ILE A 18 -3.26 -8.02 10.22
CA ILE A 18 -3.58 -6.59 10.27
C ILE A 18 -3.69 -6.01 8.86
N SER A 19 -2.81 -6.40 7.93
CA SER A 19 -2.87 -5.96 6.53
C SER A 19 -4.16 -6.38 5.85
N PHE A 20 -4.69 -7.58 6.12
CA PHE A 20 -5.99 -8.00 5.61
C PHE A 20 -7.11 -7.08 6.07
N THR A 21 -7.11 -6.64 7.32
CA THR A 21 -8.10 -5.68 7.83
C THR A 21 -8.07 -4.38 7.02
N LEU A 22 -6.88 -3.89 6.67
CA LEU A 22 -6.72 -2.70 5.83
C LEU A 22 -7.18 -2.92 4.39
N PHE A 23 -6.90 -4.07 3.80
CA PHE A 23 -7.36 -4.38 2.44
C PHE A 23 -8.88 -4.42 2.32
N PHE A 24 -9.58 -4.75 3.38
CA PHE A 24 -11.04 -4.76 3.44
C PHE A 24 -11.64 -3.41 3.84
N SER A 25 -10.84 -2.45 4.29
CA SER A 25 -11.32 -1.12 4.70
C SER A 25 -12.09 -0.36 3.60
N PRO A 26 -11.83 -0.51 2.27
CA PRO A 26 -12.62 0.11 1.23
C PRO A 26 -13.98 -0.54 0.94
N LEU A 27 -14.26 -1.74 1.46
CA LEU A 27 -15.50 -2.48 1.17
C LEU A 27 -16.78 -1.65 1.36
N PRO A 28 -16.96 -0.86 2.44
CA PRO A 28 -18.16 -0.05 2.60
C PRO A 28 -18.34 0.97 1.46
N THR A 29 -17.24 1.52 0.93
CA THR A 29 -17.27 2.43 -0.21
C THR A 29 -17.73 1.72 -1.48
N PHE A 30 -17.23 0.51 -1.73
CA PHE A 30 -17.63 -0.27 -2.90
C PHE A 30 -19.06 -0.81 -2.78
N TYR A 31 -19.49 -1.19 -1.60
CA TYR A 31 -20.89 -1.52 -1.33
C TYR A 31 -21.82 -0.33 -1.66
N LYS A 32 -21.42 0.88 -1.26
CA LYS A 32 -22.16 2.10 -1.61
C LYS A 32 -22.18 2.33 -3.14
N ILE A 33 -21.06 2.17 -3.85
CA ILE A 33 -20.99 2.32 -5.32
C ILE A 33 -21.97 1.37 -6.01
N ILE A 34 -22.01 0.10 -5.58
CA ILE A 34 -22.92 -0.91 -6.15
C ILE A 34 -24.37 -0.53 -5.90
N ASN A 35 -24.72 -0.12 -4.68
CA ASN A 35 -26.12 0.20 -4.32
C ASN A 35 -26.61 1.51 -4.96
N THR A 36 -25.72 2.50 -5.13
CA THR A 36 -26.11 3.80 -5.72
C THR A 36 -25.91 3.86 -7.24
N ASN A 37 -25.33 2.82 -7.84
CA ASN A 37 -24.93 2.80 -9.26
C ASN A 37 -24.11 4.03 -9.66
N SER A 38 -23.32 4.59 -8.74
CA SER A 38 -22.56 5.82 -8.94
C SER A 38 -21.19 5.75 -8.29
N VAL A 39 -20.18 6.27 -9.01
CA VAL A 39 -18.81 6.41 -8.52
C VAL A 39 -18.51 7.82 -8.00
N GLU A 40 -19.55 8.63 -7.74
CA GLU A 40 -19.37 9.98 -7.19
C GLU A 40 -18.73 9.94 -5.80
N GLY A 41 -17.68 10.74 -5.61
CA GLY A 41 -16.89 10.75 -4.38
C GLY A 41 -15.76 9.71 -4.33
N PHE A 42 -15.65 8.85 -5.35
CA PHE A 42 -14.55 7.87 -5.43
C PHE A 42 -13.25 8.54 -5.92
N GLN A 43 -12.18 8.37 -5.14
CA GLN A 43 -10.87 8.95 -5.45
C GLN A 43 -10.04 8.00 -6.32
N LEU A 44 -10.35 7.94 -7.63
CA LEU A 44 -9.69 7.05 -8.58
C LEU A 44 -8.16 7.08 -8.51
N HIS A 45 -7.57 8.27 -8.36
CA HIS A 45 -6.12 8.43 -8.32
C HIS A 45 -5.46 7.72 -7.13
N LEU A 46 -6.14 7.62 -5.98
CA LEU A 46 -5.62 6.90 -4.82
C LEU A 46 -5.55 5.40 -5.10
N TYR A 47 -6.58 4.83 -5.71
CA TYR A 47 -6.62 3.40 -6.02
C TYR A 47 -5.64 3.01 -7.14
N LEU A 48 -5.39 3.89 -8.09
CA LEU A 48 -4.34 3.72 -9.10
C LEU A 48 -2.95 3.74 -8.43
N ALA A 49 -2.67 4.74 -7.59
CA ALA A 49 -1.40 4.80 -6.87
C ALA A 49 -1.16 3.56 -5.99
N THR A 50 -2.21 3.04 -5.34
CA THR A 50 -2.11 1.81 -4.54
C THR A 50 -1.97 0.56 -5.41
N LEU A 51 -2.56 0.52 -6.62
CA LEU A 51 -2.35 -0.56 -7.59
C LEU A 51 -0.88 -0.65 -7.99
N LEU A 52 -0.31 0.46 -8.46
CA LEU A 52 1.10 0.52 -8.85
C LEU A 52 2.02 0.13 -7.69
N ASN A 53 1.76 0.68 -6.51
CA ASN A 53 2.53 0.33 -5.31
C ASN A 53 2.44 -1.16 -4.98
N SER A 54 1.26 -1.77 -5.09
CA SER A 54 1.07 -3.21 -4.86
C SER A 54 1.84 -4.05 -5.88
N MET A 55 1.83 -3.67 -7.17
CA MET A 55 2.62 -4.33 -8.21
C MET A 55 4.12 -4.27 -7.92
N LEU A 56 4.63 -3.11 -7.49
CA LEU A 56 6.04 -2.92 -7.14
C LEU A 56 6.44 -3.78 -5.94
N TRP A 57 5.62 -3.83 -4.87
CA TRP A 57 5.91 -4.65 -3.70
C TRP A 57 5.80 -6.15 -4.00
N VAL A 58 4.85 -6.60 -4.85
CA VAL A 58 4.81 -7.99 -5.32
C VAL A 58 6.11 -8.32 -6.06
N PHE A 59 6.56 -7.46 -6.97
CA PHE A 59 7.80 -7.66 -7.72
C PHE A 59 9.02 -7.67 -6.79
N TYR A 60 9.11 -6.73 -5.83
CA TYR A 60 10.20 -6.70 -4.84
C TYR A 60 10.31 -7.99 -4.02
N ARG A 61 9.18 -8.63 -3.69
CA ARG A 61 9.13 -9.87 -2.89
C ARG A 61 9.38 -11.15 -3.70
N MET A 62 9.58 -11.05 -5.01
CA MET A 62 9.92 -12.23 -5.82
C MET A 62 11.30 -12.79 -5.42
N PRO A 63 11.47 -14.13 -5.39
CA PRO A 63 12.71 -14.77 -4.92
C PRO A 63 13.97 -14.34 -5.69
N PHE A 64 13.82 -14.00 -6.97
CA PHE A 64 14.91 -13.54 -7.83
C PHE A 64 15.26 -12.05 -7.67
N ILE A 65 14.49 -11.31 -6.86
CA ILE A 65 14.76 -9.92 -6.45
C ILE A 65 15.20 -9.87 -4.99
N HIS A 66 14.43 -10.51 -4.09
CA HIS A 66 14.70 -10.49 -2.63
C HIS A 66 14.36 -11.85 -2.00
N PRO A 67 15.31 -12.83 -1.99
CA PRO A 67 15.04 -14.24 -1.69
C PRO A 67 14.52 -14.51 -0.27
N ASP A 68 14.89 -13.69 0.71
CA ASP A 68 14.61 -13.97 2.13
C ASP A 68 13.20 -13.58 2.60
N HIS A 69 12.34 -13.09 1.72
CA HIS A 69 11.06 -12.47 2.07
C HIS A 69 9.83 -13.11 1.40
N ILE A 70 9.94 -14.35 0.97
CA ILE A 70 8.88 -15.08 0.27
C ILE A 70 7.59 -15.21 1.10
N LEU A 71 7.70 -15.23 2.43
CA LEU A 71 6.55 -15.30 3.34
C LEU A 71 5.58 -14.10 3.21
N LEU A 72 6.09 -12.96 2.71
CA LEU A 72 5.30 -11.74 2.49
C LEU A 72 4.67 -11.67 1.10
N LEU A 73 5.07 -12.52 0.18
CA LEU A 73 4.57 -12.52 -1.18
C LEU A 73 3.05 -12.78 -1.24
N PRO A 74 2.48 -13.78 -0.52
CA PRO A 74 1.05 -14.07 -0.60
C PRO A 74 0.17 -12.88 -0.20
N VAL A 75 0.50 -12.18 0.89
CA VAL A 75 -0.31 -11.03 1.33
C VAL A 75 -0.28 -9.88 0.32
N ASN A 76 0.88 -9.64 -0.30
CA ASN A 76 0.99 -8.60 -1.34
C ASN A 76 0.21 -8.99 -2.61
N VAL A 77 0.23 -10.28 -3.00
CA VAL A 77 -0.56 -10.78 -4.14
C VAL A 77 -2.06 -10.65 -3.86
N ILE A 78 -2.52 -11.01 -2.66
CA ILE A 78 -3.93 -10.84 -2.28
C ILE A 78 -4.32 -9.36 -2.27
N GLY A 79 -3.46 -8.49 -1.74
CA GLY A 79 -3.66 -7.04 -1.81
C GLY A 79 -3.81 -6.54 -3.24
N LEU A 80 -2.94 -6.98 -4.14
CA LEU A 80 -3.01 -6.66 -5.57
C LEU A 80 -4.32 -7.14 -6.21
N LEU A 81 -4.74 -8.37 -5.94
CA LEU A 81 -6.00 -8.91 -6.47
C LEU A 81 -7.22 -8.13 -5.97
N LEU A 82 -7.23 -7.71 -4.71
CA LEU A 82 -8.30 -6.87 -4.17
C LEU A 82 -8.32 -5.48 -4.81
N GLN A 83 -7.16 -4.87 -5.08
CA GLN A 83 -7.09 -3.60 -5.80
C GLN A 83 -7.64 -3.72 -7.23
N LEU A 84 -7.31 -4.81 -7.93
CA LEU A 84 -7.86 -5.09 -9.26
C LEU A 84 -9.38 -5.28 -9.21
N LEU A 85 -9.89 -5.98 -8.20
CA LEU A 85 -11.34 -6.14 -7.99
C LEU A 85 -12.02 -4.78 -7.77
N TYR A 86 -11.46 -3.92 -6.93
CA TYR A 86 -11.98 -2.59 -6.68
C TYR A 86 -12.01 -1.73 -7.94
N LEU A 87 -10.96 -1.76 -8.75
CA LEU A 87 -10.92 -1.03 -10.02
C LEU A 87 -11.89 -1.63 -11.06
N ALA A 88 -12.11 -2.95 -11.06
CA ALA A 88 -13.11 -3.60 -11.89
C ALA A 88 -14.54 -3.17 -11.52
N ILE A 89 -14.85 -3.11 -10.21
CA ILE A 89 -16.13 -2.57 -9.74
C ILE A 89 -16.28 -1.11 -10.18
N PHE A 90 -15.27 -0.28 -9.96
CA PHE A 90 -15.30 1.11 -10.44
C PHE A 90 -15.55 1.20 -11.93
N PHE A 91 -14.86 0.39 -12.75
CA PHE A 91 -15.03 0.38 -14.21
C PHE A 91 -16.48 0.07 -14.61
N ASN A 92 -17.12 -0.88 -13.94
CA ASN A 92 -18.50 -1.27 -14.26
C ASN A 92 -19.52 -0.15 -14.01
N PHE A 93 -19.35 0.64 -12.94
CA PHE A 93 -20.28 1.69 -12.53
C PHE A 93 -19.86 3.10 -12.99
N ALA A 94 -18.65 3.25 -13.57
CA ALA A 94 -18.15 4.54 -14.05
C ALA A 94 -18.78 4.97 -15.38
N ARG A 95 -18.93 6.29 -15.59
CA ARG A 95 -19.33 6.88 -16.86
C ARG A 95 -18.21 6.71 -17.92
N HIS A 96 -18.56 6.74 -19.19
CA HIS A 96 -17.64 6.53 -20.31
C HIS A 96 -16.32 7.33 -20.20
N LYS A 97 -16.39 8.61 -19.86
CA LYS A 97 -15.21 9.47 -19.67
C LYS A 97 -14.28 8.96 -18.53
N GLN A 98 -14.87 8.48 -17.46
CA GLN A 98 -14.13 7.94 -16.29
C GLN A 98 -13.52 6.57 -16.63
N ARG A 99 -14.24 5.71 -17.34
CA ARG A 99 -13.72 4.41 -17.84
C ARG A 99 -12.51 4.61 -18.75
N LYS A 100 -12.61 5.56 -19.70
CA LYS A 100 -11.49 5.90 -20.59
C LYS A 100 -10.27 6.38 -19.79
N LYS A 101 -10.48 7.27 -18.80
CA LYS A 101 -9.42 7.76 -17.92
C LYS A 101 -8.78 6.60 -17.15
N LEU A 102 -9.57 5.73 -16.53
CA LEU A 102 -9.08 4.54 -15.82
C LEU A 102 -8.24 3.65 -16.75
N GLY A 103 -8.76 3.31 -17.93
CA GLY A 103 -8.05 2.46 -18.89
C GLY A 103 -6.70 3.03 -19.31
N ILE A 104 -6.63 4.33 -19.59
CA ILE A 104 -5.36 5.00 -19.94
C ILE A 104 -4.36 4.89 -18.77
N TRP A 105 -4.77 5.19 -17.55
CA TRP A 105 -3.86 5.12 -16.41
C TRP A 105 -3.39 3.70 -16.12
N VAL A 106 -4.27 2.70 -16.17
CA VAL A 106 -3.87 1.29 -15.98
C VAL A 106 -2.88 0.85 -17.05
N VAL A 107 -3.09 1.21 -18.32
CA VAL A 107 -2.13 0.91 -19.38
C VAL A 107 -0.78 1.58 -19.13
N MET A 108 -0.78 2.85 -18.70
CA MET A 108 0.47 3.55 -18.35
C MET A 108 1.20 2.87 -17.18
N GLU A 109 0.51 2.43 -16.14
CA GLU A 109 1.10 1.71 -15.02
C GLU A 109 1.67 0.36 -15.44
N LEU A 110 0.95 -0.39 -16.29
CA LEU A 110 1.43 -1.67 -16.83
C LEU A 110 2.67 -1.49 -17.70
N MET A 111 2.70 -0.46 -18.55
CA MET A 111 3.88 -0.12 -19.35
C MET A 111 5.06 0.27 -18.47
N PHE A 112 4.83 1.08 -17.44
CA PHE A 112 5.86 1.47 -16.48
C PHE A 112 6.42 0.23 -15.75
N MET A 113 5.55 -0.68 -15.28
CA MET A 113 5.99 -1.93 -14.67
C MET A 113 6.77 -2.83 -15.65
N ALA A 114 6.32 -2.94 -16.90
CA ALA A 114 7.03 -3.72 -17.91
C ALA A 114 8.45 -3.18 -18.16
N ILE A 115 8.62 -1.86 -18.21
CA ILE A 115 9.93 -1.21 -18.32
C ILE A 115 10.80 -1.52 -17.11
N ILE A 116 10.28 -1.38 -15.90
CA ILE A 116 11.01 -1.71 -14.65
C ILE A 116 11.46 -3.17 -14.66
N VAL A 117 10.55 -4.10 -14.98
CA VAL A 117 10.85 -5.53 -15.04
C VAL A 117 11.92 -5.80 -16.10
N ALA A 118 11.78 -5.24 -17.31
CA ALA A 118 12.74 -5.42 -18.39
C ALA A 118 14.15 -4.92 -18.01
N ILE A 119 14.24 -3.69 -17.50
CA ILE A 119 15.54 -3.12 -17.06
C ILE A 119 16.14 -3.98 -15.94
N THR A 120 15.34 -4.37 -14.94
CA THR A 120 15.83 -5.16 -13.80
C THR A 120 16.33 -6.53 -14.22
N MET A 121 15.64 -7.19 -15.13
CA MET A 121 15.98 -8.56 -15.53
C MET A 121 17.08 -8.62 -16.60
N LEU A 122 17.13 -7.64 -17.51
CA LEU A 122 18.06 -7.64 -18.64
C LEU A 122 19.39 -6.93 -18.33
N VAL A 123 19.36 -5.89 -17.49
CA VAL A 123 20.53 -5.04 -17.22
C VAL A 123 21.17 -5.39 -15.87
N LEU A 124 20.37 -5.65 -14.84
CA LEU A 124 20.90 -5.94 -13.52
C LEU A 124 21.08 -7.45 -13.34
N HIS A 125 22.32 -7.90 -13.17
CA HIS A 125 22.62 -9.33 -13.04
C HIS A 125 22.70 -9.81 -11.59
N GLU A 126 23.10 -8.93 -10.66
CA GLU A 126 23.25 -9.27 -9.26
C GLU A 126 21.95 -9.06 -8.47
N THR A 127 21.56 -10.05 -7.67
CA THR A 127 20.37 -9.99 -6.80
C THR A 127 20.41 -8.81 -5.81
N LYS A 128 21.60 -8.49 -5.27
CA LYS A 128 21.77 -7.35 -4.36
C LYS A 128 21.45 -6.03 -5.05
N THR A 129 21.94 -5.83 -6.28
CA THR A 129 21.69 -4.64 -7.09
C THR A 129 20.20 -4.54 -7.48
N ARG A 130 19.57 -5.66 -7.85
CA ARG A 130 18.14 -5.74 -8.13
C ARG A 130 17.32 -5.30 -6.91
N SER A 131 17.61 -5.89 -5.75
CA SER A 131 16.92 -5.56 -4.49
C SER A 131 17.08 -4.09 -4.11
N LEU A 132 18.30 -3.54 -4.26
CA LEU A 132 18.59 -2.12 -4.01
C LEU A 132 17.75 -1.21 -4.91
N VAL A 133 17.79 -1.42 -6.22
CA VAL A 133 17.10 -0.54 -7.19
C VAL A 133 15.59 -0.61 -7.00
N ILE A 134 15.02 -1.82 -6.92
CA ILE A 134 13.57 -1.98 -6.75
C ILE A 134 13.12 -1.51 -5.37
N GLY A 135 13.90 -1.76 -4.31
CA GLY A 135 13.63 -1.26 -2.97
C GLY A 135 13.57 0.27 -2.91
N ILE A 136 14.49 0.98 -3.58
CA ILE A 136 14.45 2.45 -3.69
C ILE A 136 13.17 2.90 -4.41
N ILE A 137 12.83 2.28 -5.55
CA ILE A 137 11.62 2.62 -6.31
C ILE A 137 10.37 2.42 -5.44
N CYS A 138 10.24 1.27 -4.77
CA CYS A 138 9.13 1.01 -3.84
C CYS A 138 9.00 2.10 -2.76
N ASN A 139 10.14 2.50 -2.17
CA ASN A 139 10.15 3.54 -1.13
C ASN A 139 9.69 4.90 -1.66
N ILE A 140 10.14 5.31 -2.86
CA ILE A 140 9.73 6.58 -3.46
C ILE A 140 8.20 6.61 -3.66
N PHE A 141 7.62 5.57 -4.26
CA PHE A 141 6.17 5.50 -4.48
C PHE A 141 5.39 5.46 -3.18
N ASN A 142 5.87 4.73 -2.20
CA ASN A 142 5.23 4.67 -0.89
C ASN A 142 5.30 5.99 -0.12
N MET A 143 6.41 6.74 -0.22
CA MET A 143 6.51 8.09 0.33
C MET A 143 5.47 9.04 -0.29
N VAL A 144 5.25 8.95 -1.60
CA VAL A 144 4.20 9.74 -2.28
C VAL A 144 2.81 9.41 -1.72
N ILE A 145 2.50 8.12 -1.49
CA ILE A 145 1.24 7.69 -0.90
C ILE A 145 1.11 8.20 0.55
N ASN A 146 2.17 8.07 1.36
CA ASN A 146 2.18 8.54 2.74
C ASN A 146 2.00 10.07 2.82
N ILE A 147 2.64 10.83 1.95
CA ILE A 147 2.45 12.28 1.85
C ILE A 147 0.99 12.60 1.46
N SER A 148 0.42 11.84 0.52
CA SER A 148 -0.99 12.00 0.15
C SER A 148 -1.93 11.72 1.32
N SER A 149 -1.62 10.78 2.20
CA SER A 149 -2.43 10.51 3.40
C SER A 149 -2.38 11.65 4.43
N LEU A 150 -1.25 12.38 4.49
CA LEU A 150 -1.12 13.57 5.35
C LEU A 150 -2.00 14.74 4.89
N THR A 151 -2.44 14.76 3.63
CA THR A 151 -3.42 15.77 3.17
C THR A 151 -4.73 15.68 3.95
N GLY A 152 -5.14 14.46 4.34
CA GLY A 152 -6.30 14.25 5.23
C GLY A 152 -6.10 14.86 6.62
N VAL A 153 -4.87 14.81 7.16
CA VAL A 153 -4.51 15.46 8.42
C VAL A 153 -4.60 16.99 8.28
N MET A 154 -4.06 17.54 7.19
CA MET A 154 -4.15 18.98 6.92
C MET A 154 -5.60 19.44 6.79
N GLU A 155 -6.45 18.64 6.16
CA GLU A 155 -7.90 18.94 6.04
C GLU A 155 -8.58 18.94 7.41
N MET A 156 -8.28 17.97 8.30
CA MET A 156 -8.80 17.97 9.67
C MET A 156 -8.38 19.22 10.44
N ILE A 157 -7.12 19.62 10.34
CA ILE A 157 -6.60 20.84 11.00
C ILE A 157 -7.33 22.08 10.46
N ARG A 158 -7.51 22.16 9.13
CA ARG A 158 -8.16 23.28 8.46
C ARG A 158 -9.65 23.39 8.79
N THR A 159 -10.35 22.26 8.78
CA THR A 159 -11.81 22.20 9.00
C THR A 159 -12.17 22.07 10.48
N LYS A 160 -11.19 21.82 11.35
CA LYS A 160 -11.37 21.52 12.78
C LYS A 160 -12.40 20.41 13.00
N SER A 161 -12.42 19.42 12.10
CA SER A 161 -13.41 18.34 12.10
C SER A 161 -12.79 17.01 11.68
N VAL A 162 -13.09 15.96 12.44
CA VAL A 162 -12.67 14.57 12.17
C VAL A 162 -13.61 13.81 11.21
N LYS A 163 -14.65 14.48 10.69
CA LYS A 163 -15.74 13.86 9.91
C LYS A 163 -15.26 13.06 8.66
N HIS A 164 -14.13 13.44 8.11
CA HIS A 164 -13.59 12.85 6.87
C HIS A 164 -12.57 11.73 7.11
N MET A 165 -12.29 11.38 8.36
CA MET A 165 -11.29 10.39 8.71
C MET A 165 -11.83 9.34 9.68
N SER A 166 -11.64 8.07 9.37
CA SER A 166 -12.03 6.96 10.25
C SER A 166 -10.93 6.67 11.26
N LEU A 167 -11.24 6.81 12.56
CA LEU A 167 -10.32 6.45 13.64
C LEU A 167 -9.85 5.00 13.52
N ALA A 168 -10.78 4.08 13.21
CA ALA A 168 -10.46 2.67 13.09
C ALA A 168 -9.43 2.40 11.97
N VAL A 169 -9.58 3.06 10.81
CA VAL A 169 -8.63 2.91 9.70
C VAL A 169 -7.28 3.50 10.07
N SER A 170 -7.23 4.70 10.66
CA SER A 170 -5.99 5.34 11.08
C SER A 170 -5.25 4.52 12.14
N PHE A 171 -5.96 4.00 13.12
CA PHE A 171 -5.38 3.16 14.18
C PHE A 171 -4.85 1.83 13.61
N THR A 172 -5.62 1.17 12.74
CA THR A 172 -5.18 -0.07 12.09
C THR A 172 -3.97 0.17 11.19
N SER A 173 -3.93 1.30 10.45
CA SER A 173 -2.78 1.68 9.63
C SER A 173 -1.52 1.93 10.46
N PHE A 174 -1.67 2.62 11.60
CA PHE A 174 -0.58 2.84 12.54
C PHE A 174 -0.04 1.51 13.10
N LEU A 175 -0.92 0.61 13.58
CA LEU A 175 -0.53 -0.72 14.06
C LEU A 175 0.16 -1.53 12.96
N ASN A 176 -0.36 -1.49 11.74
CA ASN A 176 0.24 -2.16 10.60
C ASN A 176 1.67 -1.68 10.35
N ALA A 177 1.87 -0.37 10.34
CA ALA A 177 3.20 0.24 10.18
C ALA A 177 4.16 -0.16 11.32
N CYS A 178 3.71 -0.19 12.57
CA CYS A 178 4.50 -0.63 13.73
C CYS A 178 4.96 -2.09 13.59
N VAL A 179 4.04 -3.00 13.22
CA VAL A 179 4.35 -4.43 13.08
C VAL A 179 5.33 -4.67 11.93
N TRP A 180 5.13 -4.02 10.79
CA TRP A 180 6.04 -4.14 9.65
C TRP A 180 7.39 -3.46 9.89
N THR A 181 7.44 -2.41 10.71
CA THR A 181 8.71 -1.82 11.19
C THR A 181 9.47 -2.82 12.05
N ALA A 182 8.80 -3.46 13.02
CA ALA A 182 9.40 -4.50 13.85
C ALA A 182 9.91 -5.69 13.01
N TYR A 183 9.14 -6.13 12.02
CA TYR A 183 9.57 -7.17 11.08
C TYR A 183 10.81 -6.77 10.29
N ALA A 184 10.84 -5.53 9.78
CA ALA A 184 11.96 -5.01 9.00
C ALA A 184 13.26 -4.92 9.84
N ILE A 185 13.15 -4.55 11.12
CA ILE A 185 14.28 -4.57 12.06
C ILE A 185 14.79 -6.00 12.24
N LEU A 186 13.90 -6.97 12.48
CA LEU A 186 14.26 -8.38 12.67
C LEU A 186 14.90 -9.03 11.44
N LYS A 187 14.57 -8.53 10.26
CA LYS A 187 15.08 -9.02 8.96
C LYS A 187 16.24 -8.19 8.40
N HIS A 188 16.60 -7.08 9.06
CA HIS A 188 17.59 -6.11 8.56
C HIS A 188 17.26 -5.57 7.16
N ASP A 189 15.95 -5.49 6.83
CA ASP A 189 15.47 -4.92 5.57
C ASP A 189 15.32 -3.41 5.70
N ILE A 190 16.38 -2.67 5.34
CA ILE A 190 16.44 -1.22 5.45
C ILE A 190 15.36 -0.51 4.60
N TYR A 191 14.97 -1.07 3.45
CA TYR A 191 13.96 -0.47 2.57
C TYR A 191 12.57 -0.55 3.20
N SER A 192 12.20 -1.72 3.72
CA SER A 192 10.96 -1.88 4.48
C SER A 192 10.98 -1.08 5.78
N LEU A 193 12.14 -0.93 6.43
CA LEU A 193 12.28 -0.15 7.66
C LEU A 193 12.01 1.34 7.44
N ILE A 194 12.63 1.94 6.43
CA ILE A 194 12.41 3.35 6.09
C ILE A 194 10.94 3.60 5.75
N ASN A 195 10.38 2.74 4.91
CA ASN A 195 9.00 2.85 4.47
C ASN A 195 7.99 2.79 5.62
N ASN A 196 8.07 1.74 6.42
CA ASN A 196 7.14 1.54 7.54
C ASN A 196 7.41 2.52 8.68
N GLY A 197 8.65 2.94 8.90
CA GLY A 197 9.01 3.98 9.86
C GLY A 197 8.33 5.32 9.55
N VAL A 198 8.33 5.75 8.29
CA VAL A 198 7.55 6.92 7.84
C VAL A 198 6.05 6.71 8.08
N GLY A 199 5.55 5.49 7.83
CA GLY A 199 4.17 5.11 8.14
C GLY A 199 3.81 5.23 9.63
N VAL A 200 4.72 4.83 10.52
CA VAL A 200 4.54 4.98 11.99
C VAL A 200 4.42 6.45 12.37
N ILE A 201 5.33 7.31 11.87
CA ILE A 201 5.30 8.75 12.16
C ILE A 201 4.01 9.38 11.63
N SER A 202 3.65 9.08 10.40
CA SER A 202 2.43 9.58 9.76
C SER A 202 1.17 9.14 10.50
N GLY A 203 1.08 7.84 10.86
CA GLY A 203 -0.05 7.30 11.62
C GLY A 203 -0.18 7.89 13.02
N LEU A 204 0.96 8.11 13.71
CA LEU A 204 0.97 8.76 15.02
C LEU A 204 0.45 10.20 14.93
N LEU A 205 0.92 10.97 13.93
CA LEU A 205 0.42 12.33 13.70
C LEU A 205 -1.09 12.34 13.41
N GLN A 206 -1.59 11.39 12.62
CA GLN A 206 -3.03 11.25 12.35
C GLN A 206 -3.83 11.03 13.64
N LEU A 207 -3.37 10.13 14.52
CA LEU A 207 -4.05 9.82 15.77
C LEU A 207 -4.00 10.98 16.76
N LEU A 208 -2.87 11.70 16.85
CA LEU A 208 -2.74 12.89 17.70
C LEU A 208 -3.67 14.02 17.25
N VAL A 209 -3.73 14.30 15.95
CA VAL A 209 -4.62 15.31 15.39
C VAL A 209 -6.09 14.89 15.56
N TYR A 210 -6.40 13.60 15.37
CA TYR A 210 -7.74 13.09 15.64
C TYR A 210 -8.15 13.30 17.10
N ALA A 211 -7.28 12.94 18.06
CA ALA A 211 -7.54 13.11 19.49
C ALA A 211 -7.70 14.58 19.91
N TYR A 212 -7.02 15.48 19.20
CA TYR A 212 -7.11 16.94 19.49
C TYR A 212 -8.44 17.56 19.02
N TYR A 213 -9.01 17.07 17.92
CA TYR A 213 -10.24 17.63 17.32
C TYR A 213 -11.50 16.79 17.57
N CYS A 214 -11.38 15.67 18.30
CA CYS A 214 -12.51 14.85 18.73
C CYS A 214 -13.12 15.39 20.04
#